data_4d77b3ea9919d23c7dcf165aaeb73355
#
_entry.id   4d77b3ea9919d23c7dcf165aaeb73355
#
_cell.length_a   1.000
_cell.length_b   1.000
_cell.length_c   1.000
_cell.angle_alpha   90.00
_cell.angle_beta   90.00
_cell.angle_gamma   90.00
#
_symmetry.space_group_name_H-M   'P 1'
#
loop_
_entity.id
_entity.type
_entity.pdbx_description
1 polymer ?
#
loop_
_entity_poly.entity_id
_entity_poly.type
_entity_poly.pdbx_seq_one_letter_code
_entity_poly.pdbx_strand_id
1 'polypeptide(L)'
;ETISQVHILFPDPWPKARHHKRRLIQPQVVSQIVQVLRPGGSICFTTDDPNYFDHAVGVFESDVNLKAVLSNWEPPLTTYHRRALRLGNPVNTVQYSKLGI
;
A
#
# COMPACT_ATOMS: atom_id res chain seq x y z
N GLU A 1 -17.87 3.96 5.10
CA GLU A 1 -17.21 4.02 6.41
C GLU A 1 -17.43 2.75 7.24
N THR A 2 -17.42 1.62 6.56
CA THR A 2 -17.67 0.33 7.23
C THR A 2 -16.43 -0.56 7.31
N ILE A 3 -15.36 -0.20 6.60
CA ILE A 3 -14.15 -1.01 6.51
C ILE A 3 -13.12 -0.52 7.52
N SER A 4 -12.57 -1.44 8.33
CA SER A 4 -11.57 -1.10 9.35
C SER A 4 -10.13 -1.28 8.86
N GLN A 5 -9.89 -2.19 7.90
CA GLN A 5 -8.56 -2.44 7.36
C GLN A 5 -8.64 -2.81 5.89
N VAL A 6 -7.63 -2.34 5.13
CA VAL A 6 -7.42 -2.73 3.74
C VAL A 6 -5.97 -3.20 3.63
N HIS A 7 -5.79 -4.39 3.06
CA HIS A 7 -4.47 -4.96 2.81
C HIS A 7 -4.24 -5.08 1.31
N ILE A 8 -3.16 -4.48 0.82
CA ILE A 8 -2.78 -4.55 -0.59
C ILE A 8 -1.43 -5.25 -0.67
N LEU A 9 -1.44 -6.47 -1.19
CA LEU A 9 -0.29 -7.36 -1.19
C LEU A 9 0.19 -7.59 -2.62
N PHE A 10 1.42 -7.19 -2.91
CA PHE A 10 2.10 -7.47 -4.17
C PHE A 10 1.25 -7.16 -5.41
N PRO A 11 0.69 -5.93 -5.53
CA PRO A 11 -0.02 -5.57 -6.76
C PRO A 11 0.96 -5.49 -7.92
N ASP A 12 0.44 -5.56 -9.14
CA ASP A 12 1.28 -5.51 -10.34
C ASP A 12 2.08 -4.21 -10.37
N PRO A 13 3.43 -4.25 -10.39
CA PRO A 13 4.25 -3.05 -10.29
C PRO A 13 4.34 -2.26 -11.58
N TRP A 14 3.97 -2.82 -12.73
CA TRP A 14 4.07 -2.14 -14.02
C TRP A 14 5.40 -1.40 -14.16
N PRO A 15 6.56 -2.10 -14.29
CA PRO A 15 7.87 -1.47 -14.13
C PRO A 15 8.23 -0.47 -15.23
N LYS A 16 7.64 -0.59 -16.41
CA LYS A 16 7.92 0.34 -17.51
C LYS A 16 7.25 1.68 -17.25
N ALA A 17 8.00 2.78 -17.47
CA ALA A 17 7.51 4.13 -17.20
C ALA A 17 6.17 4.42 -17.90
N ARG A 18 6.03 3.97 -19.16
CA ARG A 18 4.78 4.17 -19.94
C ARG A 18 3.57 3.47 -19.33
N HIS A 19 3.77 2.51 -18.41
CA HIS A 19 2.71 1.75 -17.78
C HIS A 19 2.45 2.16 -16.33
N HIS A 20 3.18 3.12 -15.76
CA HIS A 20 3.03 3.51 -14.36
C HIS A 20 1.62 3.95 -14.03
N LYS A 21 0.90 4.55 -14.99
CA LYS A 21 -0.50 4.96 -14.80
C LYS A 21 -1.45 3.78 -14.60
N ARG A 22 -1.02 2.54 -14.88
CA ARG A 22 -1.80 1.32 -14.67
C ARG A 22 -1.67 0.77 -13.25
N ARG A 23 -0.74 1.32 -12.46
CA ARG A 23 -0.56 0.89 -11.07
C ARG A 23 -1.82 1.15 -10.28
N LEU A 24 -2.16 0.21 -9.38
CA LEU A 24 -3.35 0.33 -8.53
C LEU A 24 -3.28 1.56 -7.63
N ILE A 25 -2.12 1.84 -7.05
CA ILE A 25 -1.97 2.94 -6.10
C ILE A 25 -1.83 4.25 -6.87
N GLN A 26 -2.97 4.92 -7.03
CA GLN A 26 -3.11 6.23 -7.66
C GLN A 26 -3.93 7.13 -6.72
N PRO A 27 -3.80 8.46 -6.82
CA PRO A 27 -4.55 9.36 -5.93
C PRO A 27 -6.06 9.11 -5.91
N GLN A 28 -6.65 8.80 -7.05
CA GLN A 28 -8.08 8.53 -7.15
C GLN A 28 -8.48 7.27 -6.39
N VAL A 29 -7.69 6.20 -6.51
CA VAL A 29 -7.97 4.94 -5.83
C VAL A 29 -7.78 5.09 -4.33
N VAL A 30 -6.71 5.76 -3.90
CA VAL A 30 -6.46 6.03 -2.48
C VAL A 30 -7.59 6.84 -1.88
N SER A 31 -8.06 7.88 -2.58
CA SER A 31 -9.21 8.67 -2.14
C SER A 31 -10.46 7.83 -1.93
N GLN A 32 -10.74 6.91 -2.86
CA GLN A 32 -11.88 6.00 -2.74
C GLN A 32 -11.75 5.06 -1.54
N ILE A 33 -10.54 4.52 -1.31
CA ILE A 33 -10.29 3.66 -0.16
C ILE A 33 -10.50 4.45 1.14
N VAL A 34 -9.99 5.67 1.21
CA VAL A 34 -10.16 6.53 2.40
C VAL A 34 -11.63 6.78 2.70
N GLN A 35 -12.46 6.94 1.66
CA GLN A 35 -13.90 7.16 1.84
C GLN A 35 -14.60 5.98 2.52
N VAL A 36 -14.17 4.75 2.23
CA VAL A 36 -14.81 3.56 2.80
C VAL A 36 -14.19 3.15 4.13
N LEU A 37 -12.99 3.63 4.46
CA LEU A 37 -12.37 3.39 5.75
C LEU A 37 -13.11 4.18 6.84
N ARG A 38 -13.38 3.52 7.95
CA ARG A 38 -13.84 4.25 9.13
C ARG A 38 -12.68 5.03 9.76
N PRO A 39 -12.96 6.10 10.53
CA PRO A 39 -11.91 6.80 11.26
C PRO A 39 -11.12 5.84 12.15
N GLY A 40 -9.78 5.96 12.10
CA GLY A 40 -8.89 5.02 12.78
C GLY A 40 -8.61 3.74 12.01
N GLY A 41 -9.30 3.52 10.89
CA GLY A 41 -9.03 2.38 10.03
C GLY A 41 -7.67 2.51 9.35
N SER A 42 -7.14 1.41 8.82
CA SER A 42 -5.78 1.40 8.29
C SER A 42 -5.68 0.77 6.90
N ILE A 43 -4.65 1.20 6.17
CA ILE A 43 -4.25 0.63 4.88
C ILE A 43 -2.84 0.08 5.07
N CYS A 44 -2.64 -1.20 4.72
CA CYS A 44 -1.32 -1.83 4.71
C CYS A 44 -0.96 -2.18 3.27
N PHE A 45 0.21 -1.73 2.82
CA PHE A 45 0.69 -1.94 1.47
C PHE A 45 2.04 -2.66 1.51
N THR A 46 2.17 -3.74 0.75
CA THR A 46 3.39 -4.55 0.68
C THR A 46 3.78 -4.81 -0.76
N THR A 47 5.03 -4.58 -1.11
CA THR A 47 5.58 -4.87 -2.42
C THR A 47 7.06 -5.20 -2.33
N ASP A 48 7.58 -5.95 -3.31
CA ASP A 48 9.00 -6.21 -3.47
C ASP A 48 9.64 -5.34 -4.56
N ASP A 49 8.88 -4.43 -5.16
CA ASP A 49 9.38 -3.51 -6.18
C ASP A 49 9.69 -2.15 -5.54
N PRO A 50 10.99 -1.76 -5.44
CA PRO A 50 11.37 -0.51 -4.77
C PRO A 50 10.79 0.73 -5.44
N ASN A 51 10.72 0.75 -6.75
CA ASN A 51 10.18 1.90 -7.49
C ASN A 51 8.68 2.07 -7.21
N TYR A 52 7.93 0.97 -7.21
CA TYR A 52 6.51 1.03 -6.88
C TYR A 52 6.31 1.43 -5.42
N PHE A 53 7.15 0.92 -4.51
CA PHE A 53 7.06 1.29 -3.10
C PHE A 53 7.20 2.80 -2.92
N ASP A 54 8.22 3.41 -3.55
CA ASP A 54 8.43 4.85 -3.47
C ASP A 54 7.26 5.63 -4.08
N HIS A 55 6.74 5.17 -5.21
CA HIS A 55 5.56 5.77 -5.83
C HIS A 55 4.36 5.72 -4.90
N ALA A 56 4.09 4.55 -4.31
CA ALA A 56 2.94 4.36 -3.43
C ALA A 56 3.04 5.23 -2.17
N VAL A 57 4.22 5.29 -1.55
CA VAL A 57 4.46 6.15 -0.39
C VAL A 57 4.12 7.60 -0.73
N GLY A 58 4.59 8.09 -1.88
CA GLY A 58 4.28 9.45 -2.32
C GLY A 58 2.78 9.69 -2.48
N VAL A 59 2.06 8.73 -3.04
CA VAL A 59 0.60 8.84 -3.24
C VAL A 59 -0.12 8.83 -1.89
N PHE A 60 0.21 7.89 -0.99
CA PHE A 60 -0.42 7.83 0.33
C PHE A 60 -0.17 9.10 1.14
N GLU A 61 1.06 9.61 1.12
CA GLU A 61 1.41 10.79 1.91
C GLU A 61 0.85 12.09 1.34
N SER A 62 0.42 12.07 0.09
CA SER A 62 -0.28 13.22 -0.49
C SER A 62 -1.74 13.33 -0.03
N ASP A 63 -2.29 12.29 0.56
CA ASP A 63 -3.67 12.33 1.07
C ASP A 63 -3.67 12.87 2.50
N VAL A 64 -4.33 14.01 2.69
CA VAL A 64 -4.34 14.73 3.97
C VAL A 64 -5.09 13.97 5.07
N ASN A 65 -5.89 12.97 4.72
CA ASN A 65 -6.65 12.17 5.67
C ASN A 65 -5.90 10.95 6.18
N LEU A 66 -4.69 10.71 5.68
CA LEU A 66 -3.87 9.56 6.06
C LEU A 66 -2.65 10.01 6.86
N LYS A 67 -2.29 9.21 7.84
CA LYS A 67 -1.09 9.39 8.66
C LYS A 67 -0.30 8.10 8.68
N ALA A 68 1.00 8.19 8.41
CA ALA A 68 1.90 7.04 8.51
C ALA A 68 1.99 6.57 9.96
N VAL A 69 1.94 5.26 10.18
CA VAL A 69 2.06 4.67 11.50
C VAL A 69 3.08 3.55 11.48
N LEU A 70 3.70 3.28 12.62
CA LEU A 70 4.57 2.12 12.76
C LEU A 70 3.71 0.86 12.71
N SER A 71 4.07 -0.05 11.81
CA SER A 71 3.32 -1.28 11.64
C SER A 71 3.98 -2.42 12.41
N ASN A 72 3.21 -3.08 13.27
CA ASN A 72 3.58 -4.36 13.84
C ASN A 72 3.00 -5.52 13.05
N TRP A 73 2.25 -5.21 12.00
CA TRP A 73 1.64 -6.21 11.14
C TRP A 73 2.66 -6.78 10.17
N GLU A 74 2.73 -8.09 10.09
CA GLU A 74 3.56 -8.78 9.10
C GLU A 74 2.65 -9.37 8.03
N PRO A 75 3.01 -9.20 6.74
CA PRO A 75 2.20 -9.80 5.67
C PRO A 75 2.25 -11.32 5.75
N PRO A 76 1.15 -12.01 5.42
CA PRO A 76 1.17 -13.46 5.36
C PRO A 76 2.15 -13.94 4.29
N LEU A 77 2.73 -15.13 4.48
CA LEU A 77 3.64 -15.72 3.50
C LEU A 77 2.84 -16.25 2.31
N THR A 78 2.51 -15.34 1.40
CA THR A 78 1.89 -15.68 0.14
C THR A 78 2.92 -16.32 -0.80
N THR A 79 2.47 -16.93 -1.90
CA THR A 79 3.36 -17.44 -2.93
C THR A 79 4.30 -16.34 -3.46
N TYR A 80 3.78 -15.14 -3.67
CA TYR A 80 4.57 -14.01 -4.14
C TYR A 80 5.62 -13.58 -3.12
N HIS A 81 5.27 -13.55 -1.84
CA HIS A 81 6.19 -13.18 -0.78
C HIS A 81 7.33 -14.20 -0.67
N ARG A 82 7.01 -15.49 -0.67
CA ARG A 82 8.01 -16.57 -0.63
C ARG A 82 8.95 -16.49 -1.82
N ARG A 83 8.41 -16.20 -3.01
CA ARG A 83 9.21 -16.04 -4.21
C ARG A 83 10.17 -14.88 -4.10
N ALA A 84 9.69 -13.72 -3.61
CA ALA A 84 10.52 -12.54 -3.42
C ALA A 84 11.68 -12.83 -2.46
N LEU A 85 11.41 -13.47 -1.33
CA LEU A 85 12.45 -13.84 -0.36
C LEU A 85 13.47 -14.80 -0.96
N ARG A 86 13.01 -15.79 -1.74
CA ARG A 86 13.89 -16.76 -2.38
C ARG A 86 14.80 -16.13 -3.41
N LEU A 87 14.32 -15.11 -4.12
CA LEU A 87 15.11 -14.39 -5.13
C LEU A 87 16.01 -13.30 -4.51
N GLY A 88 15.93 -13.11 -3.18
CA GLY A 88 16.71 -12.10 -2.51
C GLY A 88 16.16 -10.69 -2.67
N ASN A 89 14.93 -10.53 -3.15
CA ASN A 89 14.30 -9.21 -3.29
C ASN A 89 13.85 -8.68 -1.93
N PRO A 90 14.15 -7.41 -1.62
CA PRO A 90 13.64 -6.81 -0.39
C PRO A 90 12.12 -6.67 -0.46
N VAL A 91 11.45 -7.00 0.63
CA VAL A 91 10.01 -6.81 0.76
C VAL A 91 9.76 -5.66 1.72
N ASN A 92 9.03 -4.66 1.26
CA ASN A 92 8.75 -3.45 2.04
C ASN A 92 7.27 -3.36 2.34
N THR A 93 6.94 -2.99 3.58
CA THR A 93 5.57 -2.80 4.04
C THR A 93 5.44 -1.43 4.69
N VAL A 94 4.33 -0.75 4.39
CA VAL A 94 3.99 0.52 5.02
C VAL A 94 2.53 0.49 5.44
N GLN A 95 2.23 1.16 6.55
CA GLN A 95 0.87 1.25 7.06
C GLN A 95 0.50 2.72 7.26
N TYR A 96 -0.73 3.05 6.87
CA TYR A 96 -1.32 4.37 7.08
C TYR A 96 -2.64 4.21 7.83
N SER A 97 -2.95 5.18 8.69
CA SER A 97 -4.21 5.23 9.41
C SER A 97 -5.01 6.44 8.98
N LYS A 98 -6.34 6.26 8.83
CA LYS A 98 -7.24 7.37 8.54
C LYS A 98 -7.43 8.20 9.79
N LEU A 99 -7.20 9.52 9.66
CA LEU A 99 -7.39 10.45 10.77
C LEU A 99 -8.85 10.43 11.22
N GLY A 100 -9.05 10.35 12.53
CA GLY A 100 -10.38 10.38 13.13
C GLY A 100 -10.73 11.80 13.52
N ILE A 101 -11.58 12.41 12.73
CA ILE A 101 -12.08 13.75 13.04
C ILE A 101 -13.57 13.65 13.36
#